data_ff4a67c212b2b9d4861535173e01559b
#
_entry.id   ff4a67c212b2b9d4861535173e01559b
#
_cell.length_a   1.000
_cell.length_b   1.000
_cell.length_c   1.000
_cell.angle_alpha   90.00
_cell.angle_beta   90.00
_cell.angle_gamma   90.00
#
_symmetry.space_group_name_H-M   'P 1'
#
loop_
_entity.id
_entity.type
_entity.pdbx_description
1 polymer ?
#
loop_
_entity_poly.entity_id
_entity_poly.type
_entity_poly.pdbx_seq_one_letter_code
_entity_poly.pdbx_strand_id
1 'polypeptide(L)'
;MQPSPTTTDNATAQIELHRALAPRYAYRYSFEFSRLFQQDWHACMLNLMPAGARRVLDLGCGTGFFLAELEQLRPGAVGLDISHAMLLVSEQYVPGARLVTADAEKLPFRDGSFDTVFCKGSLHHTRDHIRFLENCRRALSSDGVLIMSEPCNDNFVIRFARYLLYRFSPHFDLGDQGFTKDGLIELYERAGFEVTYAGRYGVLAYMFAGFPDHLGILRFVPGNAALVRAFLKFDRWICSTRFLRILSFQVVVAGKPAARRSGPGGVSG
;
A
#
# COMPACT_ATOMS: atom_id res chain seq x y z
N MET A 1 9.48 -31.81 -9.81
CA MET A 1 8.63 -31.16 -8.79
C MET A 1 9.59 -30.62 -7.73
N GLN A 2 9.93 -29.34 -7.76
CA GLN A 2 10.71 -28.71 -6.68
C GLN A 2 9.76 -28.49 -5.51
N PRO A 3 10.18 -28.69 -4.26
CA PRO A 3 9.36 -28.40 -3.09
C PRO A 3 9.05 -26.90 -3.06
N SER A 4 7.80 -26.52 -2.85
CA SER A 4 7.41 -25.13 -2.61
C SER A 4 8.21 -24.59 -1.40
N PRO A 5 8.81 -23.41 -1.49
CA PRO A 5 9.58 -22.83 -0.40
C PRO A 5 8.74 -22.71 0.87
N THR A 6 9.33 -22.97 2.02
CA THR A 6 8.64 -22.92 3.32
C THR A 6 8.27 -21.48 3.70
N THR A 7 7.31 -21.30 4.61
CA THR A 7 6.83 -19.97 5.08
C THR A 7 7.96 -19.07 5.60
N THR A 8 9.00 -19.69 6.17
CA THR A 8 10.18 -19.01 6.70
C THR A 8 11.04 -18.41 5.58
N ASP A 9 11.12 -19.06 4.40
CA ASP A 9 12.00 -18.62 3.31
C ASP A 9 11.56 -17.31 2.66
N ASN A 10 10.25 -17.05 2.53
CA ASN A 10 9.75 -15.82 1.90
C ASN A 10 9.90 -14.60 2.82
N ALA A 11 9.56 -14.74 4.09
CA ALA A 11 9.72 -13.66 5.07
C ALA A 11 11.22 -13.29 5.19
N THR A 12 12.11 -14.29 5.25
CA THR A 12 13.55 -14.08 5.28
C THR A 12 14.05 -13.38 4.02
N ALA A 13 13.62 -13.83 2.84
CA ALA A 13 13.98 -13.21 1.57
C ALA A 13 13.52 -11.75 1.47
N GLN A 14 12.30 -11.44 1.94
CA GLN A 14 11.78 -10.06 2.01
C GLN A 14 12.59 -9.20 3.00
N ILE A 15 12.94 -9.72 4.17
CA ILE A 15 13.77 -9.01 5.15
C ILE A 15 15.15 -8.68 4.56
N GLU A 16 15.81 -9.63 3.90
CA GLU A 16 17.12 -9.43 3.28
C GLU A 16 17.05 -8.41 2.12
N LEU A 17 16.06 -8.55 1.25
CA LEU A 17 15.82 -7.61 0.16
C LEU A 17 15.63 -6.18 0.69
N HIS A 18 14.74 -6.01 1.66
CA HIS A 18 14.46 -4.71 2.25
C HIS A 18 15.65 -4.14 3.03
N ARG A 19 16.46 -4.97 3.66
CA ARG A 19 17.70 -4.54 4.32
C ARG A 19 18.67 -3.89 3.33
N ALA A 20 18.82 -4.46 2.14
CA ALA A 20 19.68 -3.92 1.09
C ALA A 20 19.09 -2.66 0.45
N LEU A 21 17.76 -2.53 0.41
CA LEU A 21 17.05 -1.45 -0.26
C LEU A 21 16.78 -0.22 0.64
N ALA A 22 16.79 -0.36 1.97
CA ALA A 22 16.39 0.69 2.90
C ALA A 22 17.06 2.06 2.63
N PRO A 23 18.39 2.17 2.42
CA PRO A 23 19.04 3.46 2.11
C PRO A 23 18.57 4.06 0.77
N ARG A 24 18.25 3.21 -0.21
CA ARG A 24 17.81 3.65 -1.55
C ARG A 24 16.36 4.12 -1.54
N TYR A 25 15.51 3.50 -0.72
CA TYR A 25 14.14 3.96 -0.52
C TYR A 25 14.12 5.38 0.06
N ALA A 26 15.00 5.68 1.02
CA ALA A 26 15.15 7.04 1.56
C ALA A 26 15.59 8.04 0.47
N TYR A 27 16.54 7.66 -0.39
CA TYR A 27 17.00 8.50 -1.49
C TYR A 27 15.88 8.86 -2.48
N ARG A 28 14.90 7.98 -2.70
CA ARG A 28 13.74 8.22 -3.57
C ARG A 28 12.98 9.50 -3.17
N TYR A 29 12.87 9.76 -1.88
CA TYR A 29 12.15 10.91 -1.33
C TYR A 29 12.99 12.20 -1.25
N SER A 30 14.27 12.16 -1.64
CA SER A 30 15.12 13.36 -1.70
C SER A 30 14.70 14.32 -2.82
N PHE A 31 14.03 13.82 -3.87
CA PHE A 31 13.60 14.63 -5.01
C PHE A 31 12.24 15.29 -4.77
N GLU A 32 12.13 16.61 -5.00
CA GLU A 32 10.87 17.33 -4.88
C GLU A 32 9.75 16.73 -5.74
N PHE A 33 10.05 16.43 -7.00
CA PHE A 33 9.09 15.86 -7.93
C PHE A 33 8.55 14.49 -7.47
N SER A 34 9.37 13.67 -6.82
CA SER A 34 8.95 12.39 -6.26
C SER A 34 8.08 12.59 -5.02
N ARG A 35 8.46 13.54 -4.13
CA ARG A 35 7.63 13.87 -2.98
C ARG A 35 6.24 14.38 -3.38
N LEU A 36 6.16 15.25 -4.41
CA LEU A 36 4.88 15.73 -4.95
C LEU A 36 3.96 14.57 -5.40
N PHE A 37 4.54 13.59 -6.10
CA PHE A 37 3.79 12.41 -6.50
C PHE A 37 3.33 11.58 -5.29
N GLN A 38 4.22 11.30 -4.34
CA GLN A 38 3.88 10.52 -3.15
C GLN A 38 2.80 11.21 -2.32
N GLN A 39 2.90 12.52 -2.11
CA GLN A 39 1.91 13.31 -1.38
C GLN A 39 0.52 13.27 -2.05
N ASP A 40 0.46 13.36 -3.39
CA ASP A 40 -0.82 13.23 -4.12
C ASP A 40 -1.40 11.81 -3.97
N TRP A 41 -0.56 10.77 -4.02
CA TRP A 41 -0.97 9.39 -3.79
C TRP A 41 -1.46 9.17 -2.36
N HIS A 42 -0.72 9.67 -1.37
CA HIS A 42 -1.13 9.62 0.04
C HIS A 42 -2.44 10.38 0.26
N ALA A 43 -2.61 11.56 -0.34
CA ALA A 43 -3.86 12.32 -0.24
C ALA A 43 -5.06 11.53 -0.78
N CYS A 44 -4.89 10.75 -1.86
CA CYS A 44 -5.92 9.86 -2.37
C CYS A 44 -6.37 8.82 -1.33
N MET A 45 -5.43 8.27 -0.54
CA MET A 45 -5.74 7.32 0.53
C MET A 45 -6.28 8.03 1.79
N LEU A 46 -5.68 9.14 2.19
CA LEU A 46 -6.07 9.92 3.38
C LEU A 46 -7.49 10.46 3.28
N ASN A 47 -7.96 10.82 2.09
CA ASN A 47 -9.34 11.28 1.85
C ASN A 47 -10.40 10.19 2.12
N LEU A 48 -10.00 8.92 2.22
CA LEU A 48 -10.88 7.80 2.56
C LEU A 48 -10.91 7.52 4.08
N MET A 49 -10.01 8.16 4.85
CA MET A 49 -9.96 7.99 6.29
C MET A 49 -11.15 8.70 6.96
N PRO A 50 -11.88 8.03 7.86
CA PRO A 50 -12.93 8.69 8.63
C PRO A 50 -12.41 9.90 9.41
N ALA A 51 -13.15 11.01 9.40
CA ALA A 51 -12.74 12.24 10.07
C ALA A 51 -12.49 12.05 11.59
N GLY A 52 -13.24 11.16 12.21
CA GLY A 52 -13.13 10.81 13.64
C GLY A 52 -12.06 9.78 14.00
N ALA A 53 -11.35 9.21 13.00
CA ALA A 53 -10.32 8.21 13.25
C ALA A 53 -9.17 8.79 14.10
N ARG A 54 -8.80 8.09 15.17
CA ARG A 54 -7.72 8.51 16.08
C ARG A 54 -6.60 7.48 16.18
N ARG A 55 -6.94 6.19 16.12
CA ARG A 55 -6.00 5.07 16.24
C ARG A 55 -5.70 4.55 14.83
N VAL A 56 -4.54 4.91 14.33
CA VAL A 56 -4.16 4.64 12.94
C VAL A 56 -2.95 3.72 12.89
N LEU A 57 -3.00 2.73 12.01
CA LEU A 57 -1.89 1.83 11.70
C LEU A 57 -1.45 2.04 10.23
N ASP A 58 -0.16 2.25 10.02
CA ASP A 58 0.51 2.13 8.73
C ASP A 58 1.16 0.74 8.63
N LEU A 59 0.51 -0.16 7.91
CA LEU A 59 0.91 -1.55 7.77
C LEU A 59 1.81 -1.73 6.55
N GLY A 60 3.06 -2.15 6.77
CA GLY A 60 4.13 -2.10 5.79
C GLY A 60 4.65 -0.68 5.59
N CYS A 61 4.93 0.02 6.70
CA CYS A 61 5.29 1.44 6.69
C CYS A 61 6.66 1.73 6.05
N GLY A 62 7.49 0.71 5.83
CA GLY A 62 8.81 0.84 5.21
C GLY A 62 9.67 1.88 5.90
N THR A 63 10.19 2.84 5.14
CA THR A 63 11.05 3.95 5.63
C THR A 63 10.28 5.09 6.28
N GLY A 64 8.96 4.94 6.52
CA GLY A 64 8.18 5.88 7.32
C GLY A 64 7.70 7.15 6.61
N PHE A 65 7.84 7.25 5.28
CA PHE A 65 7.46 8.48 4.58
C PHE A 65 5.95 8.76 4.66
N PHE A 66 5.10 7.73 4.55
CA PHE A 66 3.67 7.89 4.76
C PHE A 66 3.33 8.03 6.26
N LEU A 67 4.01 7.27 7.11
CA LEU A 67 3.85 7.38 8.57
C LEU A 67 4.12 8.80 9.08
N ALA A 68 5.08 9.53 8.49
CA ALA A 68 5.37 10.92 8.84
C ALA A 68 4.16 11.85 8.60
N GLU A 69 3.45 11.65 7.51
CA GLU A 69 2.21 12.40 7.23
C GLU A 69 1.07 11.97 8.17
N LEU A 70 0.96 10.68 8.45
CA LEU A 70 -0.03 10.16 9.40
C LEU A 70 0.21 10.70 10.81
N GLU A 71 1.46 10.74 11.27
CA GLU A 71 1.80 11.25 12.60
C GLU A 71 1.48 12.74 12.76
N GLN A 72 1.64 13.54 11.69
CA GLN A 72 1.22 14.95 11.69
C GLN A 72 -0.30 15.11 11.78
N LEU A 73 -1.05 14.23 11.13
CA LEU A 73 -2.52 14.29 11.09
C LEU A 73 -3.18 13.62 12.30
N ARG A 74 -2.55 12.58 12.81
CA ARG A 74 -3.05 11.71 13.89
C ARG A 74 -1.88 11.31 14.79
N PRO A 75 -1.45 12.19 15.72
CA PRO A 75 -0.36 11.91 16.64
C PRO A 75 -0.54 10.59 17.36
N GLY A 76 0.52 9.78 17.40
CA GLY A 76 0.51 8.44 17.94
C GLY A 76 0.10 7.35 16.96
N ALA A 77 0.14 7.64 15.65
CA ALA A 77 0.04 6.62 14.62
C ALA A 77 1.11 5.53 14.82
N VAL A 78 0.76 4.29 14.50
CA VAL A 78 1.66 3.15 14.63
C VAL A 78 2.16 2.74 13.25
N GLY A 79 3.47 2.58 13.11
CA GLY A 79 4.08 1.98 11.92
C GLY A 79 4.45 0.52 12.20
N LEU A 80 4.11 -0.38 11.30
CA LEU A 80 4.53 -1.77 11.35
C LEU A 80 5.20 -2.17 10.04
N ASP A 81 6.34 -2.85 10.16
CA ASP A 81 7.02 -3.46 9.02
C ASP A 81 7.70 -4.76 9.43
N ILE A 82 7.84 -5.70 8.51
CA ILE A 82 8.56 -6.95 8.74
C ILE A 82 10.08 -6.72 8.82
N SER A 83 10.58 -5.69 8.16
CA SER A 83 12.00 -5.36 8.08
C SER A 83 12.38 -4.34 9.17
N HIS A 84 13.10 -4.82 10.19
CA HIS A 84 13.67 -3.94 11.21
C HIS A 84 14.62 -2.87 10.61
N ALA A 85 15.33 -3.19 9.52
CA ALA A 85 16.20 -2.24 8.82
C ALA A 85 15.42 -1.07 8.21
N MET A 86 14.20 -1.29 7.71
CA MET A 86 13.31 -0.24 7.26
C MET A 86 12.87 0.65 8.42
N LEU A 87 12.55 0.06 9.56
CA LEU A 87 12.11 0.81 10.75
C LEU A 87 13.22 1.67 11.34
N LEU A 88 14.48 1.25 11.29
CA LEU A 88 15.63 2.09 11.67
C LEU A 88 15.75 3.36 10.81
N VAL A 89 15.41 3.27 9.53
CA VAL A 89 15.34 4.44 8.65
C VAL A 89 14.09 5.26 8.97
N SER A 90 12.94 4.60 9.21
CA SER A 90 11.69 5.27 9.59
C SER A 90 11.86 6.12 10.86
N GLU A 91 12.59 5.64 11.86
CA GLU A 91 12.87 6.38 13.10
C GLU A 91 13.63 7.69 12.86
N GLN A 92 14.47 7.74 11.82
CA GLN A 92 15.17 8.98 11.43
C GLN A 92 14.22 10.02 10.80
N TYR A 93 13.18 9.55 10.08
CA TYR A 93 12.18 10.43 9.47
C TYR A 93 11.08 10.86 10.44
N VAL A 94 10.73 9.99 11.39
CA VAL A 94 9.65 10.20 12.36
C VAL A 94 10.17 9.88 13.77
N PRO A 95 11.03 10.74 14.34
CA PRO A 95 11.61 10.49 15.66
C PRO A 95 10.53 10.31 16.72
N GLY A 96 10.63 9.23 17.50
CA GLY A 96 9.67 8.90 18.55
C GLY A 96 8.37 8.26 18.05
N ALA A 97 8.27 7.90 16.77
CA ALA A 97 7.13 7.15 16.26
C ALA A 97 7.00 5.77 16.93
N ARG A 98 5.78 5.28 17.04
CA ARG A 98 5.48 3.95 17.55
C ARG A 98 5.73 2.91 16.45
N LEU A 99 6.92 2.32 16.44
CA LEU A 99 7.35 1.36 15.43
C LEU A 99 7.30 -0.06 15.97
N VAL A 100 6.77 -1.00 15.20
CA VAL A 100 6.63 -2.42 15.54
C VAL A 100 7.20 -3.29 14.42
N THR A 101 8.20 -4.11 14.75
CA THR A 101 8.71 -5.13 13.82
C THR A 101 7.84 -6.38 13.96
N ALA A 102 7.04 -6.69 12.92
CA ALA A 102 6.19 -7.88 12.92
C ALA A 102 5.78 -8.27 11.49
N ASP A 103 5.36 -9.54 11.36
CA ASP A 103 4.74 -10.08 10.16
C ASP A 103 3.26 -9.69 10.12
N ALA A 104 2.82 -9.11 9.01
CA ALA A 104 1.43 -8.72 8.80
C ALA A 104 0.45 -9.91 8.78
N GLU A 105 0.94 -11.12 8.49
CA GLU A 105 0.16 -12.35 8.62
C GLU A 105 -0.01 -12.81 10.08
N LYS A 106 0.62 -12.11 11.06
CA LYS A 106 0.55 -12.40 12.51
C LYS A 106 0.59 -11.10 13.32
N LEU A 107 -0.39 -10.22 13.11
CA LEU A 107 -0.41 -8.91 13.77
C LEU A 107 -0.43 -9.04 15.31
N PRO A 108 0.52 -8.39 16.03
CA PRO A 108 0.65 -8.50 17.49
C PRO A 108 -0.29 -7.56 18.25
N PHE A 109 -1.40 -7.17 17.64
CA PHE A 109 -2.36 -6.25 18.22
C PHE A 109 -3.60 -6.97 18.72
N ARG A 110 -4.24 -6.39 19.74
CA ARG A 110 -5.55 -6.83 20.24
C ARG A 110 -6.63 -6.51 19.20
N ASP A 111 -7.72 -7.25 19.28
CA ASP A 111 -8.90 -6.99 18.47
C ASP A 111 -9.42 -5.56 18.69
N GLY A 112 -9.84 -4.90 17.63
CA GLY A 112 -10.41 -3.56 17.70
C GLY A 112 -9.43 -2.44 18.10
N SER A 113 -8.12 -2.65 17.95
CA SER A 113 -7.09 -1.67 18.34
C SER A 113 -7.07 -0.41 17.50
N PHE A 114 -7.55 -0.46 16.24
CA PHE A 114 -7.43 0.63 15.28
C PHE A 114 -8.76 1.06 14.69
N ASP A 115 -8.87 2.36 14.39
CA ASP A 115 -10.01 2.95 13.67
C ASP A 115 -9.73 2.97 12.16
N THR A 116 -8.45 3.01 11.78
CA THR A 116 -8.03 2.93 10.38
C THR A 116 -6.72 2.15 10.27
N VAL A 117 -6.68 1.24 9.30
CA VAL A 117 -5.46 0.56 8.86
C VAL A 117 -5.19 0.99 7.44
N PHE A 118 -4.01 1.55 7.20
CA PHE A 118 -3.49 1.79 5.86
C PHE A 118 -2.52 0.69 5.46
N CYS A 119 -2.55 0.31 4.18
CA CYS A 119 -1.57 -0.58 3.58
C CYS A 119 -1.25 -0.12 2.16
N LYS A 120 0.00 0.23 1.90
CA LYS A 120 0.45 0.74 0.60
C LYS A 120 1.49 -0.18 -0.02
N GLY A 121 1.06 -1.05 -0.95
CA GLY A 121 1.96 -1.92 -1.70
C GLY A 121 2.63 -3.00 -0.85
N SER A 122 1.88 -3.65 0.04
CA SER A 122 2.43 -4.70 0.90
C SER A 122 1.70 -6.05 0.77
N LEU A 123 0.43 -6.05 0.35
CA LEU A 123 -0.35 -7.28 0.22
C LEU A 123 0.26 -8.24 -0.82
N HIS A 124 0.73 -7.71 -1.95
CA HIS A 124 1.30 -8.55 -3.03
C HIS A 124 2.61 -9.27 -2.65
N HIS A 125 3.24 -8.88 -1.54
CA HIS A 125 4.40 -9.58 -0.98
C HIS A 125 4.03 -10.71 -0.03
N THR A 126 2.76 -10.82 0.37
CA THR A 126 2.29 -11.86 1.31
C THR A 126 1.88 -13.13 0.57
N ARG A 127 1.90 -14.26 1.26
CA ARG A 127 1.51 -15.56 0.69
C ARG A 127 0.04 -15.84 0.84
N ASP A 128 -0.50 -15.50 2.00
CA ASP A 128 -1.89 -15.73 2.35
C ASP A 128 -2.63 -14.38 2.45
N HIS A 129 -3.10 -13.91 1.30
CA HIS A 129 -3.81 -12.65 1.19
C HIS A 129 -5.08 -12.62 2.07
N ILE A 130 -5.78 -13.75 2.19
CA ILE A 130 -6.99 -13.83 3.02
C ILE A 130 -6.63 -13.69 4.48
N ARG A 131 -5.62 -14.41 4.96
CA ARG A 131 -5.14 -14.33 6.33
C ARG A 131 -4.64 -12.93 6.69
N PHE A 132 -3.92 -12.28 5.77
CA PHE A 132 -3.51 -10.89 5.94
C PHE A 132 -4.71 -9.97 6.17
N LEU A 133 -5.71 -10.06 5.29
CA LEU A 133 -6.92 -9.24 5.39
C LEU A 133 -7.76 -9.57 6.63
N GLU A 134 -7.86 -10.83 7.02
CA GLU A 134 -8.54 -11.25 8.26
C GLU A 134 -7.85 -10.68 9.50
N ASN A 135 -6.51 -10.65 9.53
CA ASN A 135 -5.76 -10.00 10.60
C ASN A 135 -6.01 -8.47 10.64
N CYS A 136 -6.05 -7.81 9.48
CA CYS A 136 -6.45 -6.40 9.41
C CYS A 136 -7.87 -6.20 9.96
N ARG A 137 -8.83 -7.07 9.56
CA ARG A 137 -10.21 -7.01 10.04
C ARG A 137 -10.30 -7.22 11.56
N ARG A 138 -9.54 -8.15 12.11
CA ARG A 138 -9.47 -8.40 13.57
C ARG A 138 -8.92 -7.18 14.32
N ALA A 139 -7.87 -6.55 13.78
CA ALA A 139 -7.24 -5.38 14.41
C ALA A 139 -8.09 -4.10 14.34
N LEU A 140 -9.04 -4.03 13.40
CA LEU A 140 -9.96 -2.90 13.25
C LEU A 140 -11.10 -2.96 14.27
N SER A 141 -11.53 -1.78 14.72
CA SER A 141 -12.80 -1.62 15.42
C SER A 141 -13.99 -1.95 14.49
N SER A 142 -15.18 -2.14 15.07
CA SER A 142 -16.40 -2.48 14.30
C SER A 142 -16.71 -1.47 13.18
N ASP A 143 -16.42 -0.20 13.42
CA ASP A 143 -16.64 0.90 12.47
C ASP A 143 -15.35 1.31 11.74
N GLY A 144 -14.28 0.57 11.96
CA GLY A 144 -12.95 0.86 11.39
C GLY A 144 -12.91 0.67 9.88
N VAL A 145 -11.88 1.21 9.24
CA VAL A 145 -11.71 1.14 7.78
C VAL A 145 -10.33 0.63 7.42
N LEU A 146 -10.26 -0.37 6.54
CA LEU A 146 -9.04 -0.78 5.85
C LEU A 146 -8.94 -0.02 4.54
N ILE A 147 -7.84 0.68 4.31
CA ILE A 147 -7.55 1.44 3.08
C ILE A 147 -6.27 0.92 2.48
N MET A 148 -6.36 0.34 1.29
CA MET A 148 -5.20 -0.24 0.61
C MET A 148 -4.99 0.37 -0.76
N SER A 149 -3.71 0.43 -1.16
CA SER A 149 -3.32 0.71 -2.53
C SER A 149 -2.35 -0.36 -3.01
N GLU A 150 -2.72 -1.09 -4.07
CA GLU A 150 -1.95 -2.21 -4.59
C GLU A 150 -1.70 -2.08 -6.10
N PRO A 151 -0.61 -2.68 -6.62
CA PRO A 151 -0.33 -2.71 -8.04
C PRO A 151 -1.48 -3.28 -8.87
N CYS A 152 -1.88 -2.56 -9.92
CA CYS A 152 -2.97 -2.95 -10.82
C CYS A 152 -2.47 -3.79 -12.01
N ASN A 153 -3.18 -4.88 -12.33
CA ASN A 153 -2.89 -5.78 -13.45
C ASN A 153 -4.11 -6.02 -14.35
N ASP A 154 -5.02 -5.05 -14.47
CA ASP A 154 -6.29 -5.21 -15.19
C ASP A 154 -6.15 -5.39 -16.70
N ASN A 155 -5.05 -4.92 -17.30
CA ASN A 155 -4.87 -5.05 -18.75
C ASN A 155 -3.44 -5.43 -19.13
N PHE A 156 -3.30 -5.96 -20.35
CA PHE A 156 -2.02 -6.43 -20.84
C PHE A 156 -1.00 -5.30 -21.08
N VAL A 157 -1.46 -4.08 -21.39
CA VAL A 157 -0.57 -2.92 -21.62
C VAL A 157 0.16 -2.56 -20.32
N ILE A 158 -0.58 -2.46 -19.23
CA ILE A 158 0.00 -2.18 -17.90
C ILE A 158 0.88 -3.35 -17.45
N ARG A 159 0.45 -4.59 -17.67
CA ARG A 159 1.27 -5.77 -17.37
C ARG A 159 2.58 -5.76 -18.16
N PHE A 160 2.53 -5.43 -19.44
CA PHE A 160 3.71 -5.34 -20.29
C PHE A 160 4.61 -4.17 -19.90
N ALA A 161 4.05 -2.98 -19.66
CA ALA A 161 4.80 -1.82 -19.18
C ALA A 161 5.50 -2.10 -17.84
N ARG A 162 4.81 -2.76 -16.91
CA ARG A 162 5.38 -3.19 -15.64
C ARG A 162 6.47 -4.25 -15.83
N TYR A 163 6.24 -5.25 -16.68
CA TYR A 163 7.26 -6.24 -17.01
C TYR A 163 8.54 -5.59 -17.55
N LEU A 164 8.43 -4.61 -18.44
CA LEU A 164 9.58 -3.85 -18.94
C LEU A 164 10.28 -3.09 -17.80
N LEU A 165 9.51 -2.38 -16.95
CA LEU A 165 10.06 -1.66 -15.79
C LEU A 165 10.82 -2.61 -14.85
N TYR A 166 10.25 -3.75 -14.54
CA TYR A 166 10.85 -4.73 -13.63
C TYR A 166 12.03 -5.48 -14.25
N ARG A 167 11.98 -5.75 -15.55
CA ARG A 167 13.09 -6.41 -16.27
C ARG A 167 14.41 -5.63 -16.24
N PHE A 168 14.31 -4.30 -16.18
CA PHE A 168 15.47 -3.41 -16.12
C PHE A 168 15.77 -2.88 -14.72
N SER A 169 15.00 -3.29 -13.72
CA SER A 169 15.20 -2.89 -12.34
C SER A 169 15.70 -4.06 -11.49
N PRO A 170 16.83 -3.90 -10.79
CA PRO A 170 17.33 -4.93 -9.86
C PRO A 170 16.51 -5.02 -8.56
N HIS A 171 15.45 -4.23 -8.41
CA HIS A 171 14.74 -4.01 -7.15
C HIS A 171 13.34 -4.59 -7.11
N PHE A 172 12.85 -5.17 -8.21
CA PHE A 172 11.57 -5.83 -8.26
C PHE A 172 11.73 -7.31 -8.56
N ASP A 173 11.01 -8.14 -7.83
CA ASP A 173 10.87 -9.53 -8.18
C ASP A 173 9.91 -9.66 -9.38
N LEU A 174 10.31 -10.40 -10.41
CA LEU A 174 9.44 -10.72 -11.56
C LEU A 174 8.21 -11.54 -11.13
N GLY A 175 8.23 -12.09 -9.90
CA GLY A 175 7.11 -12.77 -9.26
C GLY A 175 6.07 -11.85 -8.62
N ASP A 176 6.34 -10.56 -8.45
CA ASP A 176 5.40 -9.60 -7.86
C ASP A 176 4.20 -9.39 -8.78
N GLN A 177 3.15 -10.16 -8.55
CA GLN A 177 1.91 -10.08 -9.30
C GLN A 177 0.99 -9.05 -8.65
N GLY A 178 0.67 -7.98 -9.37
CA GLY A 178 -0.38 -7.05 -8.95
C GLY A 178 -1.77 -7.69 -9.06
N PHE A 179 -2.77 -7.00 -8.54
CA PHE A 179 -4.16 -7.44 -8.51
C PHE A 179 -4.98 -6.85 -9.65
N THR A 180 -6.00 -7.58 -10.12
CA THR A 180 -7.09 -6.92 -10.83
C THR A 180 -7.95 -6.18 -9.83
N LYS A 181 -8.61 -5.10 -10.26
CA LYS A 181 -9.51 -4.35 -9.38
C LYS A 181 -10.59 -5.25 -8.79
N ASP A 182 -11.23 -6.07 -9.63
CA ASP A 182 -12.32 -6.94 -9.20
C ASP A 182 -11.79 -8.07 -8.31
N GLY A 183 -10.61 -8.63 -8.59
CA GLY A 183 -9.96 -9.61 -7.74
C GLY A 183 -9.60 -9.08 -6.35
N LEU A 184 -9.17 -7.81 -6.25
CA LEU A 184 -8.90 -7.20 -4.94
C LEU A 184 -10.21 -6.95 -4.16
N ILE A 185 -11.29 -6.56 -4.83
CA ILE A 185 -12.62 -6.44 -4.23
C ILE A 185 -13.07 -7.80 -3.70
N GLU A 186 -12.97 -8.87 -4.51
CA GLU A 186 -13.34 -10.22 -4.09
C GLU A 186 -12.54 -10.69 -2.87
N LEU A 187 -11.26 -10.39 -2.80
CA LEU A 187 -10.42 -10.71 -1.63
C LEU A 187 -10.94 -10.00 -0.37
N TYR A 188 -11.31 -8.71 -0.47
CA TYR A 188 -11.91 -7.98 0.65
C TYR A 188 -13.20 -8.63 1.13
N GLU A 189 -14.11 -8.94 0.21
CA GLU A 189 -15.41 -9.55 0.53
C GLU A 189 -15.23 -10.93 1.17
N ARG A 190 -14.34 -11.76 0.64
CA ARG A 190 -14.00 -13.07 1.20
C ARG A 190 -13.40 -13.00 2.59
N ALA A 191 -12.60 -11.96 2.88
CA ALA A 191 -12.05 -11.70 4.21
C ALA A 191 -13.05 -11.05 5.18
N GLY A 192 -14.31 -10.84 4.75
CA GLY A 192 -15.39 -10.31 5.57
C GLY A 192 -15.39 -8.79 5.68
N PHE A 193 -14.99 -8.10 4.61
CA PHE A 193 -15.16 -6.65 4.47
C PHE A 193 -16.33 -6.32 3.54
N GLU A 194 -17.01 -5.23 3.82
CA GLU A 194 -17.88 -4.52 2.89
C GLU A 194 -17.07 -3.43 2.21
N VAL A 195 -16.91 -3.51 0.88
CA VAL A 195 -16.15 -2.53 0.10
C VAL A 195 -16.96 -1.24 -0.04
N THR A 196 -16.42 -0.14 0.47
CA THR A 196 -17.05 1.18 0.44
C THR A 196 -16.50 2.08 -0.67
N TYR A 197 -15.29 1.77 -1.16
CA TYR A 197 -14.63 2.49 -2.25
C TYR A 197 -13.72 1.55 -3.04
N ALA A 198 -13.70 1.71 -4.37
CA ALA A 198 -12.72 1.05 -5.23
C ALA A 198 -12.40 1.93 -6.43
N GLY A 199 -11.26 2.60 -6.37
CA GLY A 199 -10.76 3.54 -7.36
C GLY A 199 -9.48 3.09 -8.04
N ARG A 200 -8.99 3.90 -8.96
CA ARG A 200 -7.76 3.71 -9.70
C ARG A 200 -6.88 4.94 -9.59
N TYR A 201 -5.57 4.74 -9.60
CA TYR A 201 -4.61 5.81 -9.40
C TYR A 201 -3.34 5.61 -10.22
N GLY A 202 -2.76 6.72 -10.68
CA GLY A 202 -1.43 6.82 -11.25
C GLY A 202 -1.30 6.27 -12.67
N VAL A 203 -0.82 7.10 -13.59
CA VAL A 203 -0.47 6.77 -14.97
C VAL A 203 0.92 7.33 -15.28
N LEU A 204 1.03 8.56 -15.79
CA LEU A 204 2.31 9.19 -16.14
C LEU A 204 3.12 9.59 -14.92
N ALA A 205 2.45 10.21 -13.91
CA ALA A 205 3.14 10.60 -12.69
C ALA A 205 3.68 9.37 -11.94
N TYR A 206 2.93 8.27 -11.91
CA TYR A 206 3.40 7.00 -11.36
C TYR A 206 4.66 6.52 -12.08
N MET A 207 4.64 6.49 -13.43
CA MET A 207 5.73 5.99 -14.24
C MET A 207 7.01 6.82 -14.10
N PHE A 208 6.89 8.16 -14.12
CA PHE A 208 8.07 9.04 -14.20
C PHE A 208 8.51 9.59 -12.85
N ALA A 209 7.61 9.77 -11.88
CA ALA A 209 7.92 10.36 -10.58
C ALA A 209 7.82 9.39 -9.41
N GLY A 210 7.11 8.28 -9.56
CA GLY A 210 6.92 7.29 -8.50
C GLY A 210 8.20 6.56 -8.10
N PHE A 211 9.06 6.31 -9.09
CA PHE A 211 10.28 5.52 -8.91
C PHE A 211 11.48 6.19 -9.59
N PRO A 212 12.00 7.30 -9.02
CA PRO A 212 13.11 8.05 -9.62
C PRO A 212 14.43 7.29 -9.67
N ASP A 213 14.54 6.21 -8.91
CA ASP A 213 15.65 5.26 -8.93
C ASP A 213 15.61 4.30 -10.15
N HIS A 214 14.47 4.20 -10.85
CA HIS A 214 14.32 3.37 -12.06
C HIS A 214 14.30 4.20 -13.34
N LEU A 215 13.46 5.24 -13.40
CA LEU A 215 13.34 6.16 -14.51
C LEU A 215 13.77 7.57 -14.09
N GLY A 216 15.01 7.70 -13.61
CA GLY A 216 15.55 8.95 -13.05
C GLY A 216 15.70 10.11 -14.04
N ILE A 217 15.05 10.05 -15.22
CA ILE A 217 15.16 11.08 -16.27
C ILE A 217 14.68 12.45 -15.78
N LEU A 218 13.65 12.49 -14.94
CA LEU A 218 13.11 13.75 -14.43
C LEU A 218 14.10 14.56 -13.59
N ARG A 219 15.08 13.93 -12.95
CA ARG A 219 16.12 14.65 -12.18
C ARG A 219 16.95 15.60 -13.04
N PHE A 220 17.02 15.37 -14.36
CA PHE A 220 17.78 16.19 -15.30
C PHE A 220 16.89 17.20 -16.05
N VAL A 221 15.58 17.21 -15.79
CA VAL A 221 14.62 18.09 -16.49
C VAL A 221 14.41 19.36 -15.66
N PRO A 222 14.77 20.55 -16.17
CA PRO A 222 14.45 21.82 -15.53
C PRO A 222 12.93 21.95 -15.37
N GLY A 223 12.47 22.42 -14.19
CA GLY A 223 11.04 22.57 -13.93
C GLY A 223 10.29 21.24 -13.73
N ASN A 224 10.99 20.16 -13.38
CA ASN A 224 10.40 18.81 -13.18
C ASN A 224 9.20 18.81 -12.22
N ALA A 225 9.20 19.63 -11.17
CA ALA A 225 8.08 19.75 -10.25
C ALA A 225 6.78 20.26 -10.95
N ALA A 226 6.92 21.25 -11.85
CA ALA A 226 5.79 21.75 -12.63
C ALA A 226 5.28 20.68 -13.62
N LEU A 227 6.19 19.94 -14.24
CA LEU A 227 5.85 18.84 -15.15
C LEU A 227 5.11 17.73 -14.40
N VAL A 228 5.56 17.35 -13.20
CA VAL A 228 4.86 16.33 -12.39
C VAL A 228 3.48 16.82 -11.95
N ARG A 229 3.31 18.11 -11.60
CA ARG A 229 1.95 18.66 -11.34
C ARG A 229 1.04 18.56 -12.57
N ALA A 230 1.59 18.74 -13.78
CA ALA A 230 0.83 18.54 -15.03
C ALA A 230 0.47 17.06 -15.23
N PHE A 231 1.41 16.14 -14.98
CA PHE A 231 1.14 14.70 -15.02
C PHE A 231 0.07 14.29 -14.02
N LEU A 232 0.11 14.77 -12.80
CA LEU A 232 -0.90 14.48 -11.78
C LEU A 232 -2.30 14.97 -12.19
N LYS A 233 -2.41 16.13 -12.84
CA LYS A 233 -3.69 16.61 -13.40
C LYS A 233 -4.18 15.69 -14.53
N PHE A 234 -3.28 15.29 -15.42
CA PHE A 234 -3.58 14.38 -16.51
C PHE A 234 -3.99 13.00 -15.98
N ASP A 235 -3.27 12.46 -14.99
CA ASP A 235 -3.57 11.17 -14.37
C ASP A 235 -4.97 11.18 -13.73
N ARG A 236 -5.34 12.25 -13.02
CA ARG A 236 -6.69 12.40 -12.46
C ARG A 236 -7.77 12.39 -13.56
N TRP A 237 -7.53 13.07 -14.68
CA TRP A 237 -8.43 13.04 -15.81
C TRP A 237 -8.57 11.64 -16.42
N ILE A 238 -7.45 10.95 -16.67
CA ILE A 238 -7.44 9.55 -17.18
C ILE A 238 -8.19 8.63 -16.21
N CYS A 239 -7.88 8.68 -14.91
CA CYS A 239 -8.49 7.81 -13.90
C CYS A 239 -9.99 8.08 -13.70
N SER A 240 -10.48 9.29 -13.99
CA SER A 240 -11.91 9.63 -13.96
C SER A 240 -12.67 9.19 -15.22
N THR A 241 -11.96 8.95 -16.34
CA THR A 241 -12.58 8.61 -17.63
C THR A 241 -12.87 7.11 -17.71
N ARG A 242 -14.12 6.74 -17.99
CA ARG A 242 -14.63 5.36 -17.93
C ARG A 242 -13.75 4.34 -18.68
N PHE A 243 -13.28 4.69 -19.88
CA PHE A 243 -12.50 3.77 -20.72
C PHE A 243 -11.00 3.86 -20.47
N LEU A 244 -10.48 5.06 -20.18
CA LEU A 244 -9.03 5.28 -20.03
C LEU A 244 -8.50 4.89 -18.65
N ARG A 245 -9.33 4.89 -17.62
CA ARG A 245 -8.94 4.52 -16.24
C ARG A 245 -8.31 3.12 -16.12
N ILE A 246 -8.53 2.24 -17.11
CA ILE A 246 -7.91 0.91 -17.16
C ILE A 246 -6.38 1.00 -17.33
N LEU A 247 -5.84 2.15 -17.76
CA LEU A 247 -4.40 2.40 -17.90
C LEU A 247 -3.70 2.75 -16.59
N SER A 248 -4.41 2.73 -15.47
CA SER A 248 -3.83 3.02 -14.14
C SER A 248 -2.90 1.91 -13.64
N PHE A 249 -1.86 2.29 -12.91
CA PHE A 249 -0.89 1.37 -12.31
C PHE A 249 -1.28 0.89 -10.91
N GLN A 250 -2.21 1.57 -10.24
CA GLN A 250 -2.63 1.27 -8.88
C GLN A 250 -4.15 1.12 -8.78
N VAL A 251 -4.57 0.21 -7.89
CA VAL A 251 -5.95 0.11 -7.40
C VAL A 251 -5.97 0.55 -5.95
N VAL A 252 -6.89 1.45 -5.61
CA VAL A 252 -7.13 1.89 -4.23
C VAL A 252 -8.48 1.35 -3.80
N VAL A 253 -8.50 0.60 -2.69
CA VAL A 253 -9.72 0.01 -2.14
C VAL A 253 -9.86 0.41 -0.67
N ALA A 254 -11.07 0.75 -0.26
CA ALA A 254 -11.43 0.91 1.14
C ALA A 254 -12.63 0.01 1.48
N GLY A 255 -12.60 -0.59 2.67
CA GLY A 255 -13.68 -1.44 3.16
C GLY A 255 -13.80 -1.40 4.67
N LYS A 256 -14.99 -1.67 5.18
CA LYS A 256 -15.31 -1.80 6.59
C LYS A 256 -15.53 -3.27 6.95
N PRO A 257 -15.26 -3.70 8.20
CA PRO A 257 -15.69 -5.00 8.66
C PRO A 257 -17.19 -5.20 8.37
N ALA A 258 -17.55 -6.23 7.62
CA ALA A 258 -18.95 -6.53 7.37
C ALA A 258 -19.65 -6.86 8.70
N ALA A 259 -20.87 -6.36 8.90
CA ALA A 259 -21.67 -6.73 10.07
C ALA A 259 -21.78 -8.25 10.17
N ARG A 260 -21.53 -8.81 11.36
CA ARG A 260 -21.79 -10.25 11.57
C ARG A 260 -23.26 -10.51 11.20
N ARG A 261 -23.51 -11.29 10.16
CA ARG A 261 -24.86 -11.81 9.93
C ARG A 261 -25.24 -12.55 11.20
N SER A 262 -26.17 -11.99 11.96
CA SER A 262 -26.83 -12.72 13.01
C SER A 262 -27.43 -13.98 12.35
N GLY A 263 -26.88 -15.15 12.68
CA GLY A 263 -27.42 -16.41 12.20
C GLY A 263 -28.89 -16.47 12.55
N PRO A 264 -29.75 -17.18 11.76
CA PRO A 264 -31.14 -17.37 12.09
C PRO A 264 -31.18 -18.00 13.48
N GLY A 265 -31.93 -17.33 14.38
CA GLY A 265 -32.01 -17.64 15.79
C GLY A 265 -32.14 -19.13 16.04
N GLY A 266 -31.26 -19.65 16.91
CA GLY A 266 -31.49 -20.97 17.50
C GLY A 266 -32.87 -20.99 18.12
N VAL A 267 -33.72 -21.75 17.54
CA VAL A 267 -35.02 -22.07 18.12
C VAL A 267 -34.73 -22.79 19.45
N SER A 268 -34.98 -22.10 20.54
CA SER A 268 -35.03 -22.71 21.87
C SER A 268 -36.23 -23.68 21.88
N GLY A 269 -35.92 -24.95 21.83
CA GLY A 269 -36.84 -26.02 22.18
C GLY A 269 -36.53 -26.50 23.58
#